data_695efe18258f4ca0a9cb4a0c07f67dca
#
_entry.id   695efe18258f4ca0a9cb4a0c07f67dca
#
_cell.length_a   1.000
_cell.length_b   1.000
_cell.length_c   1.000
_cell.angle_alpha   90.00
_cell.angle_beta   90.00
_cell.angle_gamma   90.00
#
_symmetry.space_group_name_H-M   'P 1'
#
loop_
_entity.id
_entity.type
_entity.pdbx_description
1 polymer ?
#
loop_
_entity_poly.entity_id
_entity_poly.type
_entity_poly.pdbx_seq_one_letter_code
_entity_poly.pdbx_strand_id
1 'polypeptide(L)'
;MREVVEKTLAGMAKGGIRDHVGGGFHRYAVDERWIVPHFEKMAYDNSELLRAYLDGYAALGHPLFKEVAQGIVRWVLEVLSDRGTGAFYTSQDADVQFGDDGDYWTWTLEELREALPDKAFDVARRTFEVEEAGEMHHNPRKNVLWRKADPGESEGPVLKDALAKLKAARDKRKAPYVDTTAYVNWNAMMASAFLHAGAVLDQPDCNALALKVLNRIWAEAWDEQQGMSHVIGRAEPRGLLEDNVHAAAAFLDAYEATGEDLWLTGAISVMQYCGRAHWDDAQGGFFDVARDRTGAAYLATPAKPVQDAPTPSANGVAALVLARLWAVTDDREWRRLLDRQLATFGGAASQLSLYGATLVRAVDWALNPVTRVEVLGPRGEGAACDMHLLALQTYRPRKLVVRKTAERPSATVCVGTSCSLPVTTREALGDLLR
;
A
#
# COMPACT_ATOMS: atom_id res chain seq x y z
N MET A 1 -12.49 -15.82 -9.30
CA MET A 1 -11.73 -14.80 -8.52
C MET A 1 -10.76 -14.00 -9.39
N ARG A 2 -9.85 -14.62 -10.17
CA ARG A 2 -8.89 -13.92 -11.06
C ARG A 2 -9.60 -12.87 -11.95
N GLU A 3 -10.66 -13.25 -12.65
CA GLU A 3 -11.43 -12.36 -13.53
C GLU A 3 -12.06 -11.16 -12.79
N VAL A 4 -12.54 -11.37 -11.56
CA VAL A 4 -13.09 -10.28 -10.73
C VAL A 4 -12.01 -9.25 -10.40
N VAL A 5 -10.84 -9.71 -9.95
CA VAL A 5 -9.70 -8.84 -9.64
C VAL A 5 -9.26 -8.05 -10.87
N GLU A 6 -9.10 -8.75 -12.01
CA GLU A 6 -8.65 -8.12 -13.25
C GLU A 6 -9.64 -7.05 -13.74
N LYS A 7 -10.95 -7.37 -13.76
CA LYS A 7 -12.00 -6.41 -14.15
C LYS A 7 -12.07 -5.22 -13.21
N THR A 8 -11.99 -5.45 -11.90
CA THR A 8 -12.05 -4.38 -10.90
C THR A 8 -10.86 -3.42 -11.04
N LEU A 9 -9.63 -3.95 -11.04
CA LEU A 9 -8.44 -3.12 -11.19
C LEU A 9 -8.41 -2.39 -12.54
N ALA A 10 -8.81 -3.06 -13.64
CA ALA A 10 -8.88 -2.43 -14.95
C ALA A 10 -9.94 -1.33 -15.02
N GLY A 11 -11.12 -1.56 -14.41
CA GLY A 11 -12.19 -0.55 -14.32
C GLY A 11 -11.76 0.69 -13.56
N MET A 12 -11.19 0.52 -12.36
CA MET A 12 -10.66 1.63 -11.57
C MET A 12 -9.50 2.35 -12.30
N ALA A 13 -8.60 1.60 -12.96
CA ALA A 13 -7.48 2.17 -13.73
C ALA A 13 -7.94 3.05 -14.91
N LYS A 14 -9.10 2.79 -15.47
CA LYS A 14 -9.70 3.55 -16.59
C LYS A 14 -10.64 4.65 -16.13
N GLY A 15 -11.20 4.54 -14.92
CA GLY A 15 -12.12 5.52 -14.34
C GLY A 15 -11.47 6.86 -14.05
N GLY A 16 -12.31 7.88 -13.85
CA GLY A 16 -11.86 9.20 -13.42
C GLY A 16 -11.49 9.26 -11.94
N ILE A 17 -11.76 8.19 -11.18
CA ILE A 17 -11.20 8.01 -9.84
C ILE A 17 -9.66 7.95 -9.86
N ARG A 18 -9.05 7.58 -11.00
CA ARG A 18 -7.62 7.71 -11.24
C ARG A 18 -7.31 9.07 -11.85
N ASP A 19 -6.37 9.81 -11.30
CA ASP A 19 -5.80 10.98 -11.96
C ASP A 19 -4.88 10.56 -13.10
N HIS A 20 -5.38 10.61 -14.34
CA HIS A 20 -4.62 10.22 -15.52
C HIS A 20 -3.45 11.17 -15.85
N VAL A 21 -3.49 12.40 -15.36
CA VAL A 21 -2.48 13.44 -15.63
C VAL A 21 -1.35 13.39 -14.61
N GLY A 22 -1.66 13.45 -13.32
CA GLY A 22 -0.66 13.52 -12.24
C GLY A 22 -0.31 12.16 -11.65
N GLY A 23 -1.18 11.18 -11.79
CA GLY A 23 -1.07 9.88 -11.11
C GLY A 23 -1.73 9.87 -9.73
N GLY A 24 -1.77 8.69 -9.13
CA GLY A 24 -2.51 8.46 -7.90
C GLY A 24 -4.02 8.35 -8.10
N PHE A 25 -4.72 8.07 -7.01
CA PHE A 25 -6.17 7.89 -6.98
C PHE A 25 -6.83 8.89 -6.04
N HIS A 26 -7.97 9.38 -6.47
CA HIS A 26 -8.91 10.10 -5.64
C HIS A 26 -9.59 9.14 -4.65
N ARG A 27 -10.16 9.67 -3.57
CA ARG A 27 -10.57 8.91 -2.39
C ARG A 27 -11.69 7.91 -2.67
N TYR A 28 -12.78 8.34 -3.32
CA TYR A 28 -13.91 7.49 -3.70
C TYR A 28 -14.65 8.06 -4.90
N ALA A 29 -15.36 7.22 -5.63
CA ALA A 29 -16.23 7.65 -6.70
C ALA A 29 -17.64 7.91 -6.18
N VAL A 30 -18.33 8.89 -6.78
CA VAL A 30 -19.72 9.22 -6.44
C VAL A 30 -20.74 8.55 -7.38
N ASP A 31 -20.23 7.78 -8.35
CA ASP A 31 -21.02 6.99 -9.30
C ASP A 31 -20.51 5.53 -9.41
N GLU A 32 -21.36 4.65 -9.92
CA GLU A 32 -21.10 3.20 -10.03
C GLU A 32 -20.05 2.83 -11.10
N ARG A 33 -19.71 3.76 -12.01
CA ARG A 33 -18.74 3.56 -13.10
C ARG A 33 -17.35 4.11 -12.80
N TRP A 34 -17.15 4.69 -11.60
CA TRP A 34 -15.92 5.34 -11.18
C TRP A 34 -15.49 6.54 -12.04
N ILE A 35 -16.46 7.30 -12.59
CA ILE A 35 -16.16 8.44 -13.45
C ILE A 35 -15.91 9.69 -12.61
N VAL A 36 -16.89 10.12 -11.81
CA VAL A 36 -16.76 11.33 -10.99
C VAL A 36 -16.28 10.97 -9.60
N PRO A 37 -15.09 11.41 -9.17
CA PRO A 37 -14.62 11.18 -7.84
C PRO A 37 -14.91 12.33 -6.88
N HIS A 38 -14.81 12.06 -5.58
CA HIS A 38 -14.42 13.07 -4.63
C HIS A 38 -12.90 13.29 -4.76
N PHE A 39 -12.49 14.49 -5.19
CA PHE A 39 -11.15 14.73 -5.73
C PHE A 39 -10.02 14.71 -4.70
N GLU A 40 -10.29 14.64 -3.41
CA GLU A 40 -9.28 14.43 -2.37
C GLU A 40 -8.44 13.18 -2.64
N LYS A 41 -7.13 13.23 -2.37
CA LYS A 41 -6.23 12.08 -2.48
C LYS A 41 -5.57 11.79 -1.14
N MET A 42 -5.79 10.59 -0.60
CA MET A 42 -5.29 10.17 0.71
C MET A 42 -4.07 9.26 0.58
N ALA A 43 -3.16 9.35 1.54
CA ALA A 43 -1.99 8.47 1.62
C ALA A 43 -2.40 6.99 1.77
N TYR A 44 -3.33 6.68 2.67
CA TYR A 44 -3.74 5.31 2.95
C TYR A 44 -4.43 4.64 1.75
N ASP A 45 -5.31 5.34 1.02
CA ASP A 45 -5.95 4.80 -0.19
C ASP A 45 -4.91 4.45 -1.25
N ASN A 46 -3.97 5.38 -1.49
CA ASN A 46 -2.95 5.19 -2.49
C ASN A 46 -1.90 4.14 -2.09
N SER A 47 -1.64 3.92 -0.79
CA SER A 47 -0.76 2.85 -0.33
C SER A 47 -1.36 1.46 -0.60
N GLU A 48 -2.65 1.26 -0.29
CA GLU A 48 -3.34 -0.02 -0.52
C GLU A 48 -3.55 -0.28 -2.02
N LEU A 49 -3.92 0.74 -2.79
CA LEU A 49 -4.03 0.63 -4.24
C LEU A 49 -2.68 0.34 -4.91
N LEU A 50 -1.59 0.96 -4.46
CA LEU A 50 -0.26 0.65 -4.95
C LEU A 50 0.07 -0.83 -4.76
N ARG A 51 -0.16 -1.39 -3.56
CA ARG A 51 0.02 -2.82 -3.29
C ARG A 51 -0.86 -3.69 -4.19
N ALA A 52 -2.14 -3.34 -4.35
CA ALA A 52 -3.08 -4.10 -5.18
C ALA A 52 -2.67 -4.11 -6.65
N TYR A 53 -2.20 -2.99 -7.21
CA TYR A 53 -1.73 -2.94 -8.60
C TYR A 53 -0.39 -3.64 -8.80
N LEU A 54 0.52 -3.60 -7.82
CA LEU A 54 1.78 -4.34 -7.87
C LEU A 54 1.53 -5.85 -7.82
N ASP A 55 0.67 -6.32 -6.91
CA ASP A 55 0.27 -7.72 -6.82
C ASP A 55 -0.46 -8.17 -8.09
N GLY A 56 -1.35 -7.33 -8.60
CA GLY A 56 -2.05 -7.57 -9.86
C GLY A 56 -1.09 -7.68 -11.05
N TYR A 57 -0.10 -6.80 -11.13
CA TYR A 57 0.95 -6.89 -12.16
C TYR A 57 1.81 -8.13 -12.01
N ALA A 58 2.29 -8.43 -10.81
CA ALA A 58 3.11 -9.61 -10.54
C ALA A 58 2.38 -10.94 -10.81
N ALA A 59 1.05 -10.98 -10.53
CA ALA A 59 0.23 -12.18 -10.72
C ALA A 59 -0.29 -12.37 -12.16
N LEU A 60 -0.57 -11.28 -12.89
CA LEU A 60 -1.30 -11.31 -14.16
C LEU A 60 -0.44 -10.84 -15.35
N GLY A 61 0.65 -10.12 -15.10
CA GLY A 61 1.50 -9.54 -16.16
C GLY A 61 0.84 -8.39 -16.93
N HIS A 62 -0.27 -7.81 -16.42
CA HIS A 62 -1.05 -6.83 -17.16
C HIS A 62 -0.33 -5.45 -17.22
N PRO A 63 0.08 -4.93 -18.41
CA PRO A 63 0.88 -3.71 -18.50
C PRO A 63 0.24 -2.46 -17.90
N LEU A 64 -1.10 -2.34 -17.98
CA LEU A 64 -1.84 -1.23 -17.38
C LEU A 64 -1.63 -1.16 -15.87
N PHE A 65 -1.52 -2.30 -15.18
CA PHE A 65 -1.33 -2.32 -13.73
C PHE A 65 0.05 -1.79 -13.34
N LYS A 66 1.08 -2.11 -14.14
CA LYS A 66 2.41 -1.50 -13.99
C LYS A 66 2.38 0.01 -14.20
N GLU A 67 1.71 0.47 -15.26
CA GLU A 67 1.53 1.91 -15.55
C GLU A 67 0.87 2.64 -14.39
N VAL A 68 -0.19 2.06 -13.83
CA VAL A 68 -0.91 2.64 -12.68
C VAL A 68 -0.02 2.71 -11.46
N ALA A 69 0.66 1.61 -11.10
CA ALA A 69 1.58 1.58 -9.95
C ALA A 69 2.68 2.63 -10.08
N GLN A 70 3.29 2.76 -11.28
CA GLN A 70 4.27 3.82 -11.56
C GLN A 70 3.68 5.22 -11.44
N GLY A 71 2.41 5.40 -11.81
CA GLY A 71 1.68 6.67 -11.66
C GLY A 71 1.47 7.05 -10.19
N ILE A 72 1.12 6.08 -9.33
CA ILE A 72 0.98 6.31 -7.89
C ILE A 72 2.33 6.68 -7.29
N VAL A 73 3.38 5.91 -7.57
CA VAL A 73 4.75 6.20 -7.06
C VAL A 73 5.19 7.61 -7.45
N ARG A 74 5.00 7.99 -8.72
CA ARG A 74 5.36 9.33 -9.20
C ARG A 74 4.63 10.42 -8.42
N TRP A 75 3.30 10.33 -8.30
CA TRP A 75 2.51 11.32 -7.57
C TRP A 75 2.93 11.43 -6.09
N VAL A 76 3.16 10.30 -5.42
CA VAL A 76 3.62 10.30 -4.02
C VAL A 76 4.98 10.99 -3.89
N LEU A 77 5.93 10.69 -4.80
CA LEU A 77 7.26 11.30 -4.78
C LEU A 77 7.25 12.81 -5.09
N GLU A 78 6.33 13.26 -5.96
CA GLU A 78 6.23 14.66 -6.38
C GLU A 78 5.44 15.53 -5.40
N VAL A 79 4.39 14.98 -4.77
CA VAL A 79 3.40 15.76 -4.03
C VAL A 79 3.30 15.35 -2.57
N LEU A 80 3.35 14.06 -2.28
CA LEU A 80 2.96 13.52 -0.97
C LEU A 80 4.16 13.04 -0.14
N SER A 81 5.37 13.50 -0.41
CA SER A 81 6.54 13.10 0.38
C SER A 81 7.52 14.22 0.69
N ASP A 82 8.08 14.16 1.88
CA ASP A 82 9.32 14.85 2.24
C ASP A 82 10.51 13.88 2.13
N ARG A 83 11.18 13.91 0.99
CA ARG A 83 12.36 13.08 0.73
C ARG A 83 13.57 13.51 1.57
N GLY A 84 13.58 14.75 2.01
CA GLY A 84 14.66 15.33 2.83
C GLY A 84 14.67 14.78 4.25
N THR A 85 13.53 14.79 4.93
CA THR A 85 13.40 14.27 6.31
C THR A 85 13.03 12.79 6.35
N GLY A 86 12.41 12.26 5.30
CA GLY A 86 11.86 10.90 5.25
C GLY A 86 10.48 10.84 5.90
N ALA A 87 9.46 11.31 5.17
CA ALA A 87 8.06 11.20 5.57
C ALA A 87 7.16 11.15 4.35
N PHE A 88 5.99 10.54 4.52
CA PHE A 88 4.86 10.69 3.63
C PHE A 88 3.81 11.59 4.29
N TYR A 89 3.30 12.53 3.52
CA TYR A 89 2.25 13.45 3.94
C TYR A 89 0.88 12.76 3.95
N THR A 90 -0.12 13.39 4.58
CA THR A 90 -1.43 12.81 4.82
C THR A 90 -2.29 12.78 3.57
N SER A 91 -2.47 13.93 2.92
CA SER A 91 -3.44 14.08 1.82
C SER A 91 -3.16 15.31 0.97
N GLN A 92 -3.79 15.31 -0.20
CA GLN A 92 -3.97 16.51 -1.03
C GLN A 92 -5.48 16.76 -1.13
N ASP A 93 -5.92 18.00 -0.79
CA ASP A 93 -7.31 18.40 -0.79
C ASP A 93 -7.96 18.27 -2.17
N ALA A 94 -9.29 18.15 -2.20
CA ALA A 94 -10.08 18.14 -3.41
C ALA A 94 -10.07 19.52 -4.09
N ASP A 95 -10.19 20.59 -3.31
CA ASP A 95 -10.50 21.92 -3.74
C ASP A 95 -9.39 22.93 -3.42
N VAL A 96 -9.27 23.95 -4.23
CA VAL A 96 -8.37 25.10 -3.99
C VAL A 96 -9.06 26.15 -3.11
N GLN A 97 -10.37 26.26 -3.24
CA GLN A 97 -11.24 27.11 -2.45
C GLN A 97 -12.59 26.43 -2.27
N PHE A 98 -13.29 26.78 -1.21
CA PHE A 98 -14.59 26.19 -0.90
C PHE A 98 -15.57 26.31 -2.08
N GLY A 99 -16.10 25.18 -2.54
CA GLY A 99 -17.12 25.07 -3.58
C GLY A 99 -16.60 25.05 -5.02
N ASP A 100 -15.29 24.88 -5.25
CA ASP A 100 -14.75 24.72 -6.61
C ASP A 100 -14.87 23.27 -7.15
N ASP A 101 -15.21 22.33 -6.28
CA ASP A 101 -15.58 20.93 -6.59
C ASP A 101 -14.69 20.27 -7.66
N GLY A 102 -13.37 20.40 -7.49
CA GLY A 102 -12.40 19.73 -8.34
C GLY A 102 -11.98 20.47 -9.61
N ASP A 103 -12.12 21.79 -9.68
CA ASP A 103 -11.71 22.60 -10.82
C ASP A 103 -10.22 22.45 -11.19
N TYR A 104 -9.36 22.17 -10.19
CA TYR A 104 -7.95 21.89 -10.44
C TYR A 104 -7.74 20.64 -11.31
N TRP A 105 -8.58 19.63 -11.15
CA TRP A 105 -8.41 18.29 -11.74
C TRP A 105 -9.11 18.16 -13.10
N THR A 106 -10.17 18.95 -13.34
CA THR A 106 -11.06 18.84 -14.48
C THR A 106 -10.69 19.79 -15.62
N TRP A 107 -11.23 19.51 -16.82
CA TRP A 107 -10.85 20.20 -18.04
C TRP A 107 -12.08 20.59 -18.87
N THR A 108 -12.11 21.80 -19.40
CA THR A 108 -13.02 22.11 -20.51
C THR A 108 -12.41 21.68 -21.84
N LEU A 109 -13.26 21.53 -22.85
CA LEU A 109 -12.80 21.20 -24.21
C LEU A 109 -11.84 22.29 -24.75
N GLU A 110 -12.08 23.56 -24.39
CA GLU A 110 -11.20 24.69 -24.77
C GLU A 110 -9.84 24.59 -24.09
N GLU A 111 -9.79 24.37 -22.77
CA GLU A 111 -8.54 24.19 -22.03
C GLU A 111 -7.71 23.03 -22.61
N LEU A 112 -8.38 21.94 -23.00
CA LEU A 112 -7.72 20.79 -23.61
C LEU A 112 -7.11 21.18 -24.98
N ARG A 113 -7.86 21.95 -25.79
CA ARG A 113 -7.42 22.43 -27.12
C ARG A 113 -6.26 23.41 -27.01
N GLU A 114 -6.27 24.30 -26.05
CA GLU A 114 -5.18 25.26 -25.81
C GLU A 114 -3.89 24.58 -25.35
N ALA A 115 -4.01 23.51 -24.56
CA ALA A 115 -2.87 22.80 -24.00
C ALA A 115 -2.18 21.84 -25.00
N LEU A 116 -2.88 21.39 -26.05
CA LEU A 116 -2.44 20.29 -26.91
C LEU A 116 -2.38 20.69 -28.39
N PRO A 117 -1.32 20.22 -29.12
CA PRO A 117 -1.32 20.27 -30.60
C PRO A 117 -2.45 19.40 -31.18
N ASP A 118 -2.93 19.73 -32.39
CA ASP A 118 -4.11 19.10 -33.03
C ASP A 118 -4.14 17.56 -32.92
N LYS A 119 -3.07 16.89 -33.33
CA LYS A 119 -3.01 15.42 -33.27
C LYS A 119 -3.12 14.88 -31.82
N ALA A 120 -2.48 15.54 -30.86
CA ALA A 120 -2.51 15.14 -29.45
C ALA A 120 -3.88 15.45 -28.84
N PHE A 121 -4.51 16.57 -29.23
CA PHE A 121 -5.85 16.92 -28.87
C PHE A 121 -6.86 15.86 -29.33
N ASP A 122 -6.81 15.47 -30.61
CA ASP A 122 -7.75 14.48 -31.17
C ASP A 122 -7.63 13.13 -30.46
N VAL A 123 -6.41 12.69 -30.15
CA VAL A 123 -6.16 11.43 -29.44
C VAL A 123 -6.69 11.54 -28.00
N ALA A 124 -6.35 12.61 -27.28
CA ALA A 124 -6.77 12.80 -25.89
C ALA A 124 -8.28 12.93 -25.79
N ARG A 125 -8.91 13.75 -26.64
CA ARG A 125 -10.36 13.96 -26.68
C ARG A 125 -11.14 12.64 -26.85
N ARG A 126 -10.72 11.79 -27.82
CA ARG A 126 -11.37 10.49 -28.05
C ARG A 126 -11.11 9.51 -26.92
N THR A 127 -9.88 9.47 -26.40
CA THR A 127 -9.51 8.54 -25.32
C THR A 127 -10.29 8.85 -24.03
N PHE A 128 -10.43 10.13 -23.69
CA PHE A 128 -11.06 10.59 -22.45
C PHE A 128 -12.50 11.10 -22.62
N GLU A 129 -13.07 10.99 -23.81
CA GLU A 129 -14.44 11.47 -24.11
C GLU A 129 -14.68 12.92 -23.66
N VAL A 130 -13.72 13.82 -23.91
CA VAL A 130 -13.90 15.25 -23.55
C VAL A 130 -14.82 15.93 -24.55
N GLU A 131 -15.93 16.48 -24.07
CA GLU A 131 -16.98 17.11 -24.85
C GLU A 131 -17.27 18.53 -24.34
N GLU A 132 -18.14 19.29 -25.07
CA GLU A 132 -18.57 20.64 -24.63
C GLU A 132 -19.34 20.59 -23.31
N ALA A 133 -20.10 19.50 -23.09
CA ALA A 133 -20.78 19.19 -21.83
C ALA A 133 -20.06 18.04 -21.14
N GLY A 134 -19.55 18.30 -19.94
CA GLY A 134 -18.87 17.34 -19.08
C GLY A 134 -19.72 16.87 -17.90
N GLU A 135 -19.07 16.22 -16.93
CA GLU A 135 -19.74 15.53 -15.84
C GLU A 135 -19.99 16.42 -14.60
N MET A 136 -19.36 17.60 -14.51
CA MET A 136 -19.37 18.40 -13.28
C MET A 136 -20.63 19.25 -13.13
N HIS A 137 -21.37 19.05 -12.02
CA HIS A 137 -22.64 19.75 -11.79
C HIS A 137 -22.47 21.25 -11.58
N HIS A 138 -21.41 21.69 -10.87
CA HIS A 138 -21.17 23.11 -10.60
C HIS A 138 -20.73 23.88 -11.86
N ASN A 139 -20.05 23.19 -12.79
CA ASN A 139 -19.64 23.72 -14.08
C ASN A 139 -19.79 22.66 -15.18
N PRO A 140 -20.94 22.62 -15.89
CA PRO A 140 -21.24 21.60 -16.90
C PRO A 140 -20.29 21.57 -18.10
N ARG A 141 -19.35 22.52 -18.23
CA ARG A 141 -18.30 22.49 -19.27
C ARG A 141 -17.04 21.74 -18.82
N LYS A 142 -16.93 21.39 -17.52
CA LYS A 142 -15.80 20.66 -16.97
C LYS A 142 -15.98 19.15 -17.09
N ASN A 143 -15.01 18.51 -17.71
CA ASN A 143 -14.93 17.07 -17.90
C ASN A 143 -13.95 16.44 -16.92
N VAL A 144 -14.32 15.30 -16.37
CA VAL A 144 -13.39 14.39 -15.68
C VAL A 144 -12.68 13.54 -16.73
N LEU A 145 -11.39 13.43 -16.64
CA LEU A 145 -10.65 12.54 -17.56
C LEU A 145 -10.83 11.08 -17.13
N TRP A 146 -11.59 10.31 -17.89
CA TRP A 146 -11.74 8.88 -17.72
C TRP A 146 -11.54 8.19 -19.07
N ARG A 147 -10.87 7.02 -19.08
CA ARG A 147 -10.48 6.34 -20.31
C ARG A 147 -11.65 5.51 -20.86
N LYS A 148 -12.41 6.07 -21.79
CA LYS A 148 -13.49 5.38 -22.50
C LYS A 148 -12.98 4.34 -23.47
N ALA A 149 -11.91 4.68 -24.18
CA ALA A 149 -11.28 3.79 -25.17
C ALA A 149 -9.77 3.68 -24.95
N ASP A 150 -9.21 2.53 -25.26
CA ASP A 150 -7.76 2.38 -25.27
C ASP A 150 -7.20 3.02 -26.55
N PRO A 151 -6.08 3.76 -26.49
CA PRO A 151 -5.45 4.29 -27.69
C PRO A 151 -4.93 3.14 -28.57
N GLY A 152 -4.97 3.30 -29.90
CA GLY A 152 -4.31 2.38 -30.82
C GLY A 152 -2.80 2.30 -30.55
N GLU A 153 -2.14 1.24 -31.01
CA GLU A 153 -0.70 1.03 -30.78
C GLU A 153 0.14 2.25 -31.20
N SER A 154 -0.16 2.87 -32.34
CA SER A 154 0.54 4.06 -32.83
C SER A 154 0.17 5.35 -32.07
N GLU A 155 -0.89 5.36 -31.30
CA GLU A 155 -1.39 6.51 -30.55
C GLU A 155 -0.87 6.54 -29.11
N GLY A 156 -0.42 5.42 -28.55
CA GLY A 156 0.13 5.34 -27.21
C GLY A 156 1.20 6.40 -26.89
N PRO A 157 2.24 6.54 -27.74
CA PRO A 157 3.25 7.60 -27.57
C PRO A 157 2.68 9.01 -27.65
N VAL A 158 1.68 9.24 -28.53
CA VAL A 158 0.99 10.55 -28.67
C VAL A 158 0.20 10.88 -27.41
N LEU A 159 -0.53 9.91 -26.85
CA LEU A 159 -1.28 10.09 -25.61
C LEU A 159 -0.34 10.37 -24.42
N LYS A 160 0.80 9.67 -24.36
CA LYS A 160 1.81 9.91 -23.32
C LYS A 160 2.36 11.35 -23.37
N ASP A 161 2.65 11.86 -24.57
CA ASP A 161 3.07 13.25 -24.77
C ASP A 161 1.94 14.24 -24.43
N ALA A 162 0.70 13.94 -24.82
CA ALA A 162 -0.48 14.73 -24.43
C ALA A 162 -0.63 14.85 -22.92
N LEU A 163 -0.55 13.75 -22.19
CA LEU A 163 -0.64 13.74 -20.71
C LEU A 163 0.49 14.57 -20.08
N ALA A 164 1.71 14.51 -20.60
CA ALA A 164 2.81 15.33 -20.11
C ALA A 164 2.55 16.83 -20.33
N LYS A 165 1.98 17.23 -21.48
CA LYS A 165 1.59 18.61 -21.75
C LYS A 165 0.43 19.09 -20.88
N LEU A 166 -0.57 18.22 -20.66
CA LEU A 166 -1.66 18.50 -19.72
C LEU A 166 -1.14 18.69 -18.30
N LYS A 167 -0.19 17.85 -17.86
CA LYS A 167 0.48 18.06 -16.58
C LYS A 167 1.15 19.41 -16.49
N ALA A 168 1.93 19.78 -17.49
CA ALA A 168 2.61 21.08 -17.54
C ALA A 168 1.63 22.28 -17.57
N ALA A 169 0.46 22.11 -18.18
CA ALA A 169 -0.60 23.12 -18.16
C ALA A 169 -1.29 23.18 -16.78
N ARG A 170 -1.62 22.04 -16.18
CA ARG A 170 -2.22 21.98 -14.86
C ARG A 170 -1.30 22.48 -13.75
N ASP A 171 0.00 22.24 -13.83
CA ASP A 171 0.99 22.71 -12.87
C ASP A 171 1.10 24.25 -12.81
N LYS A 172 0.51 24.98 -13.76
CA LYS A 172 0.36 26.44 -13.71
C LYS A 172 -0.86 26.89 -12.92
N ARG A 173 -1.82 25.99 -12.66
CA ARG A 173 -2.97 26.26 -11.80
C ARG A 173 -2.52 26.30 -10.35
N LYS A 174 -3.24 27.04 -9.50
CA LYS A 174 -3.04 26.94 -8.05
C LYS A 174 -3.41 25.51 -7.62
N ALA A 175 -2.47 24.80 -7.00
CA ALA A 175 -2.72 23.44 -6.52
C ALA A 175 -3.53 23.45 -5.21
N PRO A 176 -4.36 22.41 -4.97
CA PRO A 176 -4.98 22.19 -3.66
C PRO A 176 -3.95 22.02 -2.54
N TYR A 177 -4.39 22.34 -1.33
CA TYR A 177 -3.55 22.23 -0.13
C TYR A 177 -3.10 20.77 0.10
N VAL A 178 -1.87 20.63 0.61
CA VAL A 178 -1.32 19.34 1.03
C VAL A 178 -1.18 19.37 2.56
N ASP A 179 -1.89 18.47 3.25
CA ASP A 179 -1.69 18.27 4.69
C ASP A 179 -0.39 17.50 4.91
N THR A 180 0.59 18.19 5.48
CA THR A 180 1.95 17.67 5.72
C THR A 180 2.09 16.92 7.04
N THR A 181 1.03 16.64 7.76
CA THR A 181 1.05 15.80 8.96
C THR A 181 1.56 14.41 8.59
N ALA A 182 2.47 13.85 9.39
CA ALA A 182 3.05 12.53 9.15
C ALA A 182 2.53 11.53 10.19
N TYR A 183 1.37 10.91 9.94
CA TYR A 183 0.81 9.87 10.79
C TYR A 183 1.62 8.58 10.69
N VAL A 184 1.91 7.93 11.83
CA VAL A 184 2.78 6.75 11.89
C VAL A 184 2.17 5.57 11.12
N ASN A 185 0.89 5.25 11.33
CA ASN A 185 0.21 4.17 10.63
C ASN A 185 0.22 4.36 9.09
N TRP A 186 -0.11 5.56 8.59
CA TRP A 186 -0.16 5.82 7.15
C TRP A 186 1.24 5.89 6.51
N ASN A 187 2.24 6.39 7.25
CA ASN A 187 3.64 6.32 6.84
C ASN A 187 4.14 4.88 6.77
N ALA A 188 3.78 4.03 7.73
CA ALA A 188 4.09 2.61 7.72
C ALA A 188 3.45 1.88 6.53
N MET A 189 2.15 2.14 6.26
CA MET A 189 1.43 1.58 5.10
C MET A 189 2.10 1.98 3.78
N MET A 190 2.42 3.27 3.62
CA MET A 190 3.06 3.75 2.40
C MET A 190 4.50 3.24 2.26
N ALA A 191 5.28 3.16 3.34
CA ALA A 191 6.61 2.57 3.31
C ALA A 191 6.57 1.09 2.91
N SER A 192 5.62 0.33 3.43
CA SER A 192 5.33 -1.05 3.03
C SER A 192 5.06 -1.17 1.52
N ALA A 193 4.20 -0.30 0.98
CA ALA A 193 3.88 -0.28 -0.44
C ALA A 193 5.08 0.13 -1.31
N PHE A 194 5.93 1.05 -0.81
CA PHE A 194 7.15 1.48 -1.50
C PHE A 194 8.24 0.42 -1.52
N LEU A 195 8.40 -0.38 -0.44
CA LEU A 195 9.28 -1.54 -0.46
C LEU A 195 8.84 -2.56 -1.52
N HIS A 196 7.53 -2.80 -1.62
CA HIS A 196 6.98 -3.68 -2.65
C HIS A 196 7.19 -3.10 -4.06
N ALA A 197 6.97 -1.78 -4.25
CA ALA A 197 7.21 -1.09 -5.51
C ALA A 197 8.69 -1.15 -5.93
N GLY A 198 9.61 -0.96 -4.98
CA GLY A 198 11.05 -1.07 -5.22
C GLY A 198 11.45 -2.41 -5.80
N ALA A 199 10.87 -3.50 -5.30
CA ALA A 199 11.13 -4.84 -5.83
C ALA A 199 10.43 -5.09 -7.17
N VAL A 200 9.11 -4.89 -7.27
CA VAL A 200 8.29 -5.28 -8.43
C VAL A 200 8.53 -4.39 -9.66
N LEU A 201 8.78 -3.09 -9.44
CA LEU A 201 9.06 -2.13 -10.51
C LEU A 201 10.56 -1.93 -10.80
N ASP A 202 11.42 -2.56 -10.00
CA ASP A 202 12.88 -2.36 -10.05
C ASP A 202 13.26 -0.87 -9.86
N GLN A 203 12.73 -0.28 -8.77
CA GLN A 203 12.94 1.13 -8.43
C GLN A 203 13.61 1.28 -7.05
N PRO A 204 14.95 1.21 -6.96
CA PRO A 204 15.67 1.24 -5.69
C PRO A 204 15.44 2.52 -4.86
N ASP A 205 15.11 3.64 -5.49
CA ASP A 205 14.76 4.89 -4.80
C ASP A 205 13.52 4.74 -3.92
N CYS A 206 12.57 3.86 -4.30
CA CYS A 206 11.41 3.54 -3.47
C CYS A 206 11.85 2.85 -2.18
N ASN A 207 12.74 1.86 -2.26
CA ASN A 207 13.31 1.18 -1.10
C ASN A 207 14.06 2.17 -0.19
N ALA A 208 14.90 3.02 -0.77
CA ALA A 208 15.69 4.00 -0.02
C ALA A 208 14.79 4.97 0.78
N LEU A 209 13.73 5.49 0.17
CA LEU A 209 12.78 6.37 0.87
C LEU A 209 12.00 5.61 1.94
N ALA A 210 11.48 4.43 1.63
CA ALA A 210 10.74 3.61 2.58
C ALA A 210 11.57 3.28 3.83
N LEU A 211 12.81 2.82 3.65
CA LEU A 211 13.71 2.53 4.77
C LEU A 211 14.05 3.78 5.57
N LYS A 212 14.21 4.94 4.91
CA LYS A 212 14.42 6.22 5.60
C LYS A 212 13.23 6.58 6.48
N VAL A 213 12.00 6.42 5.98
CA VAL A 213 10.76 6.65 6.74
C VAL A 213 10.67 5.70 7.93
N LEU A 214 10.94 4.40 7.74
CA LEU A 214 10.86 3.41 8.82
C LEU A 214 11.94 3.63 9.90
N ASN A 215 13.15 4.03 9.52
CA ASN A 215 14.19 4.44 10.47
C ASN A 215 13.74 5.64 11.29
N ARG A 216 13.08 6.61 10.66
CA ARG A 216 12.55 7.79 11.34
C ARG A 216 11.40 7.43 12.30
N ILE A 217 10.46 6.56 11.88
CA ILE A 217 9.41 6.03 12.77
C ILE A 217 10.04 5.37 13.99
N TRP A 218 11.05 4.51 13.81
CA TRP A 218 11.73 3.86 14.91
C TRP A 218 12.42 4.84 15.86
N ALA A 219 13.09 5.86 15.31
CA ALA A 219 13.86 6.81 16.11
C ALA A 219 13.00 7.87 16.83
N GLU A 220 11.91 8.33 16.19
CA GLU A 220 11.15 9.50 16.67
C GLU A 220 9.77 9.16 17.25
N ALA A 221 9.21 7.97 16.89
CA ALA A 221 7.87 7.60 17.33
C ALA A 221 7.84 6.45 18.32
N TRP A 222 8.83 5.55 18.31
CA TRP A 222 8.83 4.37 19.17
C TRP A 222 9.27 4.67 20.60
N ASP A 223 8.54 4.08 21.56
CA ASP A 223 8.92 4.00 22.97
C ASP A 223 8.54 2.61 23.50
N GLU A 224 9.47 1.91 24.16
CA GLU A 224 9.28 0.54 24.59
C GLU A 224 8.15 0.36 25.63
N GLN A 225 7.90 1.39 26.44
CA GLN A 225 6.89 1.35 27.51
C GLN A 225 5.55 1.92 27.06
N GLN A 226 5.54 2.85 26.11
CA GLN A 226 4.36 3.63 25.72
C GLN A 226 3.87 3.34 24.30
N GLY A 227 4.62 2.56 23.51
CA GLY A 227 4.30 2.26 22.12
C GLY A 227 4.58 3.41 21.15
N MET A 228 4.02 3.31 19.94
CA MET A 228 4.16 4.34 18.92
C MET A 228 3.40 5.62 19.28
N SER A 229 3.98 6.77 18.97
CA SER A 229 3.22 8.03 18.86
C SER A 229 2.39 8.01 17.58
N HIS A 230 1.27 8.75 17.58
CA HIS A 230 0.38 8.82 16.42
C HIS A 230 0.98 9.65 15.26
N VAL A 231 1.79 10.66 15.60
CA VAL A 231 2.44 11.55 14.63
C VAL A 231 3.95 11.50 14.83
N ILE A 232 4.71 11.29 13.75
CA ILE A 232 6.17 11.26 13.78
C ILE A 232 6.69 12.61 14.32
N GLY A 233 7.59 12.56 15.29
CA GLY A 233 8.18 13.74 15.91
C GLY A 233 7.28 14.46 16.93
N ARG A 234 6.11 13.90 17.29
CA ARG A 234 5.25 14.39 18.39
C ARG A 234 5.15 13.35 19.50
N ALA A 235 5.22 13.79 20.75
CA ALA A 235 5.15 12.87 21.89
C ALA A 235 3.75 12.27 22.08
N GLU A 236 2.71 13.04 21.82
CA GLU A 236 1.30 12.64 22.05
C GLU A 236 0.41 12.99 20.83
N PRO A 237 -0.71 12.30 20.60
CA PRO A 237 -1.16 11.10 21.31
C PRO A 237 -0.28 9.88 21.00
N ARG A 238 -0.35 8.86 21.88
CA ARG A 238 0.48 7.65 21.83
C ARG A 238 -0.29 6.42 22.30
N GLY A 239 0.14 5.23 21.91
CA GLY A 239 -0.45 3.98 22.36
C GLY A 239 -1.78 3.62 21.67
N LEU A 240 -1.97 4.03 20.40
CA LEU A 240 -3.04 3.52 19.56
C LEU A 240 -2.60 2.20 18.91
N LEU A 241 -3.48 1.20 18.90
CA LEU A 241 -3.17 -0.11 18.33
C LEU A 241 -2.78 -0.02 16.86
N GLU A 242 -3.51 0.79 16.07
CA GLU A 242 -3.28 0.92 14.64
C GLU A 242 -1.87 1.40 14.27
N ASP A 243 -1.32 2.38 15.00
CA ASP A 243 0.05 2.85 14.76
C ASP A 243 1.07 1.76 15.01
N ASN A 244 0.89 0.99 16.08
CA ASN A 244 1.79 -0.09 16.45
C ASN A 244 1.75 -1.24 15.44
N VAL A 245 0.56 -1.75 15.08
CA VAL A 245 0.47 -2.94 14.23
C VAL A 245 0.84 -2.65 12.77
N HIS A 246 0.55 -1.45 12.26
CA HIS A 246 1.00 -1.07 10.92
C HIS A 246 2.52 -0.86 10.88
N ALA A 247 3.13 -0.28 11.92
CA ALA A 247 4.59 -0.20 12.03
C ALA A 247 5.23 -1.59 12.08
N ALA A 248 4.70 -2.52 12.89
CA ALA A 248 5.19 -3.90 12.95
C ALA A 248 5.07 -4.62 11.60
N ALA A 249 3.96 -4.43 10.87
CA ALA A 249 3.77 -4.98 9.53
C ALA A 249 4.81 -4.44 8.54
N ALA A 250 5.06 -3.13 8.55
CA ALA A 250 6.06 -2.51 7.69
C ALA A 250 7.50 -2.91 8.04
N PHE A 251 7.81 -3.13 9.32
CA PHE A 251 9.10 -3.67 9.73
C PHE A 251 9.30 -5.10 9.23
N LEU A 252 8.27 -5.95 9.21
CA LEU A 252 8.36 -7.28 8.59
C LEU A 252 8.57 -7.18 7.07
N ASP A 253 7.93 -6.23 6.39
CA ASP A 253 8.17 -5.99 4.96
C ASP A 253 9.61 -5.50 4.71
N ALA A 254 10.17 -4.65 5.59
CA ALA A 254 11.56 -4.22 5.54
C ALA A 254 12.55 -5.37 5.81
N TYR A 255 12.22 -6.27 6.75
CA TYR A 255 13.00 -7.50 6.98
C TYR A 255 13.04 -8.37 5.72
N GLU A 256 11.91 -8.61 5.09
CA GLU A 256 11.86 -9.39 3.85
C GLU A 256 12.64 -8.71 2.71
N ALA A 257 12.53 -7.39 2.59
CA ALA A 257 13.20 -6.60 1.54
C ALA A 257 14.72 -6.52 1.71
N THR A 258 15.23 -6.49 2.96
CA THR A 258 16.65 -6.23 3.24
C THR A 258 17.39 -7.45 3.81
N GLY A 259 16.68 -8.33 4.52
CA GLY A 259 17.27 -9.41 5.32
C GLY A 259 18.00 -8.89 6.57
N GLU A 260 17.73 -7.67 7.03
CA GLU A 260 18.36 -7.08 8.21
C GLU A 260 17.56 -7.39 9.47
N ASP A 261 18.16 -8.13 10.41
CA ASP A 261 17.52 -8.61 11.64
C ASP A 261 16.98 -7.48 12.54
N LEU A 262 17.50 -6.27 12.39
CA LEU A 262 17.00 -5.10 13.16
C LEU A 262 15.49 -4.89 12.91
N TRP A 263 15.01 -5.11 11.69
CA TRP A 263 13.59 -4.93 11.34
C TRP A 263 12.71 -6.02 11.96
N LEU A 264 13.18 -7.27 11.96
CA LEU A 264 12.49 -8.36 12.64
C LEU A 264 12.42 -8.11 14.16
N THR A 265 13.53 -7.69 14.76
CA THR A 265 13.62 -7.32 16.17
C THR A 265 12.64 -6.17 16.49
N GLY A 266 12.58 -5.15 15.63
CA GLY A 266 11.64 -4.04 15.76
C GLY A 266 10.18 -4.52 15.75
N ALA A 267 9.80 -5.36 14.78
CA ALA A 267 8.45 -5.93 14.71
C ALA A 267 8.10 -6.76 15.95
N ILE A 268 9.03 -7.58 16.43
CA ILE A 268 8.87 -8.36 17.67
C ILE A 268 8.65 -7.44 18.88
N SER A 269 9.49 -6.40 19.05
CA SER A 269 9.39 -5.46 20.17
C SER A 269 8.06 -4.74 20.21
N VAL A 270 7.58 -4.27 19.04
CA VAL A 270 6.27 -3.61 18.92
C VAL A 270 5.13 -4.57 19.27
N MET A 271 5.15 -5.79 18.76
CA MET A 271 4.08 -6.77 19.07
C MET A 271 4.12 -7.27 20.51
N GLN A 272 5.29 -7.35 21.14
CA GLN A 272 5.41 -7.60 22.57
C GLN A 272 4.80 -6.48 23.40
N TYR A 273 5.00 -5.21 23.00
CA TYR A 273 4.29 -4.07 23.60
C TYR A 273 2.77 -4.22 23.43
N CYS A 274 2.28 -4.52 22.22
CA CYS A 274 0.85 -4.75 22.00
C CYS A 274 0.30 -5.86 22.90
N GLY A 275 1.03 -6.96 23.06
CA GLY A 275 0.67 -8.06 23.97
C GLY A 275 0.54 -7.62 25.44
N ARG A 276 1.42 -6.72 25.91
CA ARG A 276 1.36 -6.19 27.28
C ARG A 276 0.28 -5.15 27.47
N ALA A 277 0.14 -4.22 26.51
CA ALA A 277 -0.66 -3.01 26.69
C ALA A 277 -2.10 -3.11 26.17
N HIS A 278 -2.34 -3.90 25.11
CA HIS A 278 -3.63 -3.93 24.40
C HIS A 278 -4.37 -5.27 24.50
N TRP A 279 -3.66 -6.38 24.80
CA TRP A 279 -4.26 -7.71 24.75
C TRP A 279 -5.34 -7.92 25.82
N ASP A 280 -6.49 -8.47 25.41
CA ASP A 280 -7.53 -8.93 26.34
C ASP A 280 -7.29 -10.38 26.76
N ASP A 281 -6.84 -10.58 27.99
CA ASP A 281 -6.56 -11.91 28.53
C ASP A 281 -7.83 -12.75 28.73
N ALA A 282 -8.98 -12.13 28.92
CA ALA A 282 -10.23 -12.83 29.15
C ALA A 282 -10.86 -13.35 27.85
N GLN A 283 -10.98 -12.47 26.84
CA GLN A 283 -11.71 -12.78 25.61
C GLN A 283 -10.81 -12.96 24.39
N GLY A 284 -9.55 -12.54 24.43
CA GLY A 284 -8.67 -12.44 23.28
C GLY A 284 -8.93 -11.18 22.45
N GLY A 285 -8.07 -10.94 21.45
CA GLY A 285 -8.08 -9.72 20.65
C GLY A 285 -7.42 -8.54 21.35
N PHE A 286 -7.15 -7.49 20.59
CA PHE A 286 -6.48 -6.29 21.09
C PHE A 286 -7.47 -5.12 21.17
N PHE A 287 -7.40 -4.39 22.27
CA PHE A 287 -8.09 -3.11 22.41
C PHE A 287 -7.42 -2.05 21.53
N ASP A 288 -8.20 -1.10 21.01
CA ASP A 288 -7.75 0.01 20.16
C ASP A 288 -6.78 0.98 20.86
N VAL A 289 -6.94 1.12 22.19
CA VAL A 289 -6.12 2.00 23.02
C VAL A 289 -5.44 1.18 24.13
N ALA A 290 -4.21 1.54 24.49
CA ALA A 290 -3.50 0.91 25.59
C ALA A 290 -4.28 1.05 26.91
N ARG A 291 -4.31 0.00 27.72
CA ARG A 291 -5.15 -0.10 28.95
C ARG A 291 -4.85 0.98 29.98
N ASP A 292 -3.63 1.48 30.05
CA ASP A 292 -3.22 2.56 30.96
C ASP A 292 -3.67 3.96 30.50
N ARG A 293 -4.21 4.08 29.27
CA ARG A 293 -4.65 5.35 28.66
C ARG A 293 -6.15 5.51 28.54
N THR A 294 -6.91 4.59 29.11
CA THR A 294 -8.39 4.59 29.07
C THR A 294 -9.04 5.65 29.98
N GLY A 295 -8.27 6.46 30.70
CA GLY A 295 -8.79 7.48 31.61
C GLY A 295 -9.32 8.78 30.98
N ALA A 296 -9.10 9.01 29.70
CA ALA A 296 -9.68 10.16 28.99
C ALA A 296 -11.15 9.89 28.67
N ALA A 297 -12.04 10.84 28.92
CA ALA A 297 -13.49 10.64 28.85
C ALA A 297 -14.00 10.08 27.49
N TYR A 298 -13.34 10.45 26.38
CA TYR A 298 -13.66 9.95 25.04
C TYR A 298 -13.04 8.57 24.72
N LEU A 299 -12.10 8.07 25.56
CA LEU A 299 -11.48 6.75 25.47
C LEU A 299 -11.95 5.79 26.56
N ALA A 300 -13.03 6.14 27.25
CA ALA A 300 -13.52 5.40 28.43
C ALA A 300 -14.07 4.00 28.10
N THR A 301 -14.41 3.73 26.83
CA THR A 301 -14.91 2.43 26.39
C THR A 301 -13.95 1.84 25.36
N PRO A 302 -12.99 0.99 25.77
CA PRO A 302 -12.09 0.33 24.84
C PRO A 302 -12.86 -0.51 23.82
N ALA A 303 -12.52 -0.36 22.53
CA ALA A 303 -13.09 -1.13 21.45
C ALA A 303 -12.04 -2.11 20.87
N LYS A 304 -12.51 -3.12 20.15
CA LYS A 304 -11.67 -4.04 19.40
C LYS A 304 -12.03 -3.95 17.91
N PRO A 305 -11.51 -2.95 17.18
CA PRO A 305 -11.86 -2.72 15.79
C PRO A 305 -11.42 -3.92 14.94
N VAL A 306 -12.34 -4.47 14.15
CA VAL A 306 -12.12 -5.61 13.24
C VAL A 306 -12.64 -5.34 11.84
N GLN A 307 -13.38 -4.24 11.66
CA GLN A 307 -13.92 -3.81 10.37
C GLN A 307 -12.90 -2.95 9.63
N ASP A 308 -12.64 -3.30 8.37
CA ASP A 308 -11.80 -2.53 7.46
C ASP A 308 -12.60 -1.32 6.94
N ALA A 309 -12.38 -0.12 7.53
CA ALA A 309 -13.09 1.09 7.11
C ALA A 309 -12.46 2.37 7.72
N PRO A 310 -11.82 3.23 6.94
CA PRO A 310 -11.41 3.10 5.54
C PRO A 310 -10.09 2.34 5.38
N THR A 311 -9.33 2.14 6.45
CA THR A 311 -8.05 1.44 6.48
C THR A 311 -8.22 -0.03 6.90
N PRO A 312 -7.24 -0.89 6.64
CA PRO A 312 -7.21 -2.23 7.20
C PRO A 312 -7.35 -2.20 8.71
N SER A 313 -8.26 -3.02 9.25
CA SER A 313 -8.56 -3.03 10.68
C SER A 313 -7.36 -3.39 11.55
N ALA A 314 -7.16 -2.67 12.65
CA ALA A 314 -6.02 -2.88 13.53
C ALA A 314 -5.92 -4.33 14.05
N ASN A 315 -7.05 -4.96 14.40
CA ASN A 315 -7.07 -6.38 14.79
C ASN A 315 -6.81 -7.33 13.62
N GLY A 316 -7.25 -7.00 12.40
CA GLY A 316 -6.94 -7.78 11.21
C GLY A 316 -5.45 -7.74 10.88
N VAL A 317 -4.84 -6.55 10.94
CA VAL A 317 -3.39 -6.36 10.74
C VAL A 317 -2.59 -7.05 11.83
N ALA A 318 -3.00 -6.92 13.11
CA ALA A 318 -2.36 -7.63 14.22
C ALA A 318 -2.33 -9.15 13.97
N ALA A 319 -3.45 -9.74 13.53
CA ALA A 319 -3.52 -11.17 13.22
C ALA A 319 -2.58 -11.56 12.07
N LEU A 320 -2.47 -10.75 11.01
CA LEU A 320 -1.50 -10.97 9.93
C LEU A 320 -0.05 -10.89 10.42
N VAL A 321 0.26 -9.91 11.27
CA VAL A 321 1.60 -9.77 11.86
C VAL A 321 1.94 -10.97 12.73
N LEU A 322 1.01 -11.42 13.58
CA LEU A 322 1.18 -12.64 14.40
C LEU A 322 1.45 -13.87 13.54
N ALA A 323 0.68 -14.05 12.45
CA ALA A 323 0.88 -15.17 11.51
C ALA A 323 2.27 -15.13 10.85
N ARG A 324 2.72 -13.96 10.41
CA ARG A 324 4.04 -13.77 9.79
C ARG A 324 5.18 -13.95 10.80
N LEU A 325 5.05 -13.41 12.02
CA LEU A 325 6.03 -13.61 13.09
C LEU A 325 6.17 -15.10 13.43
N TRP A 326 5.05 -15.82 13.58
CA TRP A 326 5.11 -17.26 13.75
C TRP A 326 5.82 -17.96 12.59
N ALA A 327 5.49 -17.63 11.35
CA ALA A 327 6.11 -18.25 10.18
C ALA A 327 7.61 -17.96 10.03
N VAL A 328 8.10 -16.81 10.56
CA VAL A 328 9.52 -16.43 10.54
C VAL A 328 10.29 -17.07 11.68
N THR A 329 9.74 -17.06 12.91
CA THR A 329 10.46 -17.36 14.15
C THR A 329 10.21 -18.76 14.67
N ASP A 330 9.14 -19.44 14.22
CA ASP A 330 8.63 -20.70 14.76
C ASP A 330 8.26 -20.62 16.26
N ASP A 331 8.14 -19.39 16.82
CA ASP A 331 7.76 -19.18 18.23
C ASP A 331 6.27 -19.46 18.43
N ARG A 332 5.98 -20.46 19.27
CA ARG A 332 4.62 -20.93 19.57
C ARG A 332 3.75 -19.88 20.25
N GLU A 333 4.33 -18.89 20.89
CA GLU A 333 3.56 -17.83 21.54
C GLU A 333 2.81 -16.97 20.52
N TRP A 334 3.45 -16.64 19.40
CA TRP A 334 2.76 -15.93 18.29
C TRP A 334 1.61 -16.76 17.72
N ARG A 335 1.79 -18.06 17.58
CA ARG A 335 0.71 -18.96 17.15
C ARG A 335 -0.43 -19.00 18.17
N ARG A 336 -0.15 -19.09 19.45
CA ARG A 336 -1.15 -19.09 20.52
C ARG A 336 -1.99 -17.82 20.53
N LEU A 337 -1.35 -16.66 20.39
CA LEU A 337 -2.05 -15.36 20.29
C LEU A 337 -2.91 -15.29 19.04
N LEU A 338 -2.37 -15.71 17.90
CA LEU A 338 -3.11 -15.77 16.62
C LEU A 338 -4.39 -16.62 16.75
N ASP A 339 -4.26 -17.85 17.24
CA ASP A 339 -5.41 -18.77 17.36
C ASP A 339 -6.50 -18.19 18.27
N ARG A 340 -6.13 -17.58 19.39
CA ARG A 340 -7.09 -16.90 20.27
C ARG A 340 -7.73 -15.69 19.61
N GLN A 341 -6.96 -14.88 18.89
CA GLN A 341 -7.50 -13.72 18.17
C GLN A 341 -8.50 -14.14 17.10
N LEU A 342 -8.15 -15.13 16.28
CA LEU A 342 -9.05 -15.64 15.24
C LEU A 342 -10.32 -16.28 15.85
N ALA A 343 -10.21 -16.98 16.98
CA ALA A 343 -11.37 -17.50 17.70
C ALA A 343 -12.31 -16.38 18.19
N THR A 344 -11.75 -15.25 18.66
CA THR A 344 -12.54 -14.10 19.12
C THR A 344 -13.36 -13.48 18.00
N PHE A 345 -12.81 -13.36 16.81
CA PHE A 345 -13.44 -12.65 15.68
C PHE A 345 -14.04 -13.59 14.61
N GLY A 346 -13.85 -14.91 14.73
CA GLY A 346 -14.29 -15.89 13.71
C GLY A 346 -15.79 -15.82 13.41
N GLY A 347 -16.63 -15.56 14.42
CA GLY A 347 -18.07 -15.37 14.23
C GLY A 347 -18.46 -14.08 13.50
N ALA A 348 -17.63 -13.06 13.54
CA ALA A 348 -17.89 -11.79 12.86
C ALA A 348 -17.53 -11.82 11.37
N ALA A 349 -16.65 -12.69 10.93
CA ALA A 349 -16.11 -12.70 9.57
C ALA A 349 -17.21 -12.79 8.48
N SER A 350 -18.25 -13.58 8.71
CA SER A 350 -19.38 -13.71 7.77
C SER A 350 -20.28 -12.46 7.72
N GLN A 351 -20.32 -11.68 8.79
CA GLN A 351 -21.14 -10.47 8.91
C GLN A 351 -20.43 -9.23 8.33
N LEU A 352 -19.10 -9.24 8.33
CA LEU A 352 -18.29 -8.12 7.84
C LEU A 352 -18.26 -8.03 6.31
N SER A 353 -18.51 -9.13 5.59
CA SER A 353 -18.45 -9.16 4.11
C SER A 353 -17.09 -8.61 3.60
N LEU A 354 -17.10 -7.62 2.71
CA LEU A 354 -15.90 -6.97 2.18
C LEU A 354 -15.09 -6.22 3.24
N TYR A 355 -15.75 -5.74 4.29
CA TYR A 355 -15.10 -5.05 5.40
C TYR A 355 -14.34 -5.97 6.37
N GLY A 356 -14.26 -7.26 6.10
CA GLY A 356 -13.47 -8.22 6.85
C GLY A 356 -12.30 -8.81 6.08
N ALA A 357 -11.91 -8.22 4.96
CA ALA A 357 -10.89 -8.75 4.05
C ALA A 357 -9.54 -8.97 4.74
N THR A 358 -9.11 -8.06 5.60
CA THR A 358 -7.85 -8.18 6.35
C THR A 358 -7.88 -9.35 7.34
N LEU A 359 -8.99 -9.52 8.07
CA LEU A 359 -9.16 -10.66 8.95
C LEU A 359 -9.19 -11.99 8.17
N VAL A 360 -9.90 -12.04 7.03
CA VAL A 360 -9.96 -13.24 6.18
C VAL A 360 -8.57 -13.61 5.63
N ARG A 361 -7.74 -12.63 5.27
CA ARG A 361 -6.33 -12.86 4.91
C ARG A 361 -5.55 -13.50 6.05
N ALA A 362 -5.77 -13.05 7.30
CA ALA A 362 -5.11 -13.66 8.46
C ALA A 362 -5.58 -15.10 8.69
N VAL A 363 -6.87 -15.39 8.52
CA VAL A 363 -7.42 -16.75 8.56
C VAL A 363 -6.77 -17.63 7.47
N ASP A 364 -6.62 -17.11 6.25
CA ASP A 364 -5.94 -17.82 5.16
C ASP A 364 -4.48 -18.16 5.51
N TRP A 365 -3.74 -17.22 6.12
CA TRP A 365 -2.38 -17.46 6.62
C TRP A 365 -2.32 -18.52 7.73
N ALA A 366 -3.31 -18.56 8.61
CA ALA A 366 -3.34 -19.48 9.75
C ALA A 366 -3.70 -20.92 9.36
N LEU A 367 -4.55 -21.09 8.34
CA LEU A 367 -5.13 -22.37 7.97
C LEU A 367 -4.46 -23.06 6.78
N ASN A 368 -3.70 -22.32 5.98
CA ASN A 368 -3.09 -22.86 4.76
C ASN A 368 -1.55 -22.81 4.83
N PRO A 369 -0.86 -23.70 4.07
CA PRO A 369 0.60 -23.72 4.04
C PRO A 369 1.20 -22.39 3.59
N VAL A 370 2.21 -21.93 4.32
CA VAL A 370 3.02 -20.75 3.96
C VAL A 370 4.10 -21.18 2.98
N THR A 371 4.32 -20.38 1.93
CA THR A 371 5.48 -20.54 1.04
C THR A 371 6.63 -19.70 1.59
N ARG A 372 7.64 -20.35 2.17
CA ARG A 372 8.87 -19.70 2.66
C ARG A 372 9.97 -19.86 1.63
N VAL A 373 10.51 -18.75 1.17
CA VAL A 373 11.69 -18.71 0.28
C VAL A 373 12.88 -18.23 1.11
N GLU A 374 13.80 -19.14 1.40
CA GLU A 374 15.03 -18.79 2.11
C GLU A 374 16.16 -18.64 1.11
N VAL A 375 16.78 -17.45 1.07
CA VAL A 375 17.89 -17.12 0.19
C VAL A 375 19.15 -16.91 1.04
N LEU A 376 20.17 -17.70 0.80
CA LEU A 376 21.46 -17.65 1.46
C LEU A 376 22.51 -17.06 0.51
N GLY A 377 23.50 -16.36 1.03
CA GLY A 377 24.65 -15.91 0.27
C GLY A 377 25.23 -14.57 0.71
N PRO A 378 26.33 -14.13 0.09
CA PRO A 378 26.96 -12.86 0.42
C PRO A 378 25.99 -11.69 0.25
N ARG A 379 26.20 -10.62 1.03
CA ARG A 379 25.51 -9.34 0.81
C ARG A 379 26.15 -8.60 -0.35
N GLY A 380 25.41 -7.73 -1.04
CA GLY A 380 25.84 -6.98 -2.21
C GLY A 380 25.30 -7.59 -3.51
N GLU A 381 25.98 -7.35 -4.62
CA GLU A 381 25.58 -7.83 -5.95
C GLU A 381 25.88 -9.33 -6.15
N GLY A 382 25.19 -9.97 -7.09
CA GLY A 382 25.42 -11.35 -7.52
C GLY A 382 24.22 -12.27 -7.32
N ALA A 383 24.44 -13.56 -7.59
CA ALA A 383 23.39 -14.58 -7.69
C ALA A 383 22.42 -14.63 -6.49
N ALA A 384 22.90 -14.39 -5.27
CA ALA A 384 22.03 -14.35 -4.10
C ALA A 384 21.10 -13.12 -4.09
N CYS A 385 21.56 -11.96 -4.56
CA CYS A 385 20.70 -10.78 -4.71
C CYS A 385 19.69 -10.96 -5.84
N ASP A 386 20.11 -11.55 -6.96
CA ASP A 386 19.21 -11.84 -8.09
C ASP A 386 18.10 -12.82 -7.70
N MET A 387 18.44 -13.86 -6.90
CA MET A 387 17.45 -14.81 -6.37
C MET A 387 16.53 -14.15 -5.34
N HIS A 388 17.05 -13.29 -4.48
CA HIS A 388 16.26 -12.55 -3.51
C HIS A 388 15.27 -11.61 -4.19
N LEU A 389 15.73 -10.83 -5.16
CA LEU A 389 14.88 -9.94 -5.94
C LEU A 389 13.78 -10.72 -6.68
N LEU A 390 14.13 -11.87 -7.31
CA LEU A 390 13.13 -12.72 -7.94
C LEU A 390 12.08 -13.22 -6.94
N ALA A 391 12.52 -13.64 -5.76
CA ALA A 391 11.61 -14.10 -4.71
C ALA A 391 10.63 -12.99 -4.28
N LEU A 392 11.11 -11.74 -4.15
CA LEU A 392 10.25 -10.58 -3.85
C LEU A 392 9.29 -10.25 -5.00
N GLN A 393 9.74 -10.29 -6.25
CA GLN A 393 8.96 -9.99 -7.45
C GLN A 393 7.87 -11.00 -7.76
N THR A 394 8.07 -12.28 -7.37
CA THR A 394 7.12 -13.35 -7.72
C THR A 394 5.91 -13.30 -6.81
N TYR A 395 4.72 -13.16 -7.37
CA TYR A 395 3.48 -13.23 -6.60
C TYR A 395 3.19 -14.67 -6.16
N ARG A 396 3.00 -14.85 -4.86
CA ARG A 396 2.47 -16.06 -4.23
C ARG A 396 1.64 -15.66 -3.01
N PRO A 397 0.43 -16.19 -2.84
CA PRO A 397 -0.30 -16.00 -1.59
C PRO A 397 0.50 -16.62 -0.43
N ARG A 398 0.45 -15.99 0.73
CA ARG A 398 1.16 -16.45 1.96
C ARG A 398 2.65 -16.72 1.73
N LYS A 399 3.30 -15.86 0.95
CA LYS A 399 4.75 -15.92 0.74
C LYS A 399 5.48 -15.16 1.83
N LEU A 400 6.58 -15.74 2.27
CA LEU A 400 7.57 -15.14 3.16
C LEU A 400 8.96 -15.29 2.53
N VAL A 401 9.70 -14.20 2.45
CA VAL A 401 11.06 -14.18 1.91
C VAL A 401 12.05 -13.94 3.06
N VAL A 402 13.00 -14.84 3.24
CA VAL A 402 14.03 -14.74 4.28
C VAL A 402 15.39 -14.67 3.61
N ARG A 403 16.14 -13.62 3.89
CA ARG A 403 17.49 -13.42 3.39
C ARG A 403 18.51 -13.58 4.52
N LYS A 404 19.47 -14.49 4.37
CA LYS A 404 20.55 -14.70 5.34
C LYS A 404 21.93 -14.64 4.70
N THR A 405 22.92 -14.19 5.44
CA THR A 405 24.32 -14.17 4.99
C THR A 405 24.92 -15.57 5.04
N ALA A 406 25.60 -15.98 3.95
CA ALA A 406 26.36 -17.22 3.83
C ALA A 406 27.52 -17.05 2.84
N GLU A 407 28.47 -17.95 2.83
CA GLU A 407 29.60 -17.88 1.88
C GLU A 407 29.18 -18.15 0.43
N ARG A 408 28.23 -19.08 0.22
CA ARG A 408 27.80 -19.51 -1.11
C ARG A 408 26.33 -19.19 -1.35
N PRO A 409 25.98 -18.72 -2.57
CA PRO A 409 24.61 -18.42 -2.90
C PRO A 409 23.79 -19.71 -3.04
N SER A 410 22.62 -19.75 -2.41
CA SER A 410 21.60 -20.78 -2.61
C SER A 410 20.22 -20.28 -2.20
N ALA A 411 19.18 -20.89 -2.74
CA ALA A 411 17.81 -20.63 -2.34
C ALA A 411 17.04 -21.95 -2.16
N THR A 412 16.16 -22.00 -1.17
CA THR A 412 15.28 -23.13 -0.88
C THR A 412 13.85 -22.62 -0.80
N VAL A 413 12.91 -23.35 -1.39
CA VAL A 413 11.47 -23.04 -1.33
C VAL A 413 10.79 -24.12 -0.49
N CYS A 414 10.19 -23.73 0.62
CA CYS A 414 9.41 -24.61 1.48
C CYS A 414 7.92 -24.24 1.38
N VAL A 415 7.05 -25.24 1.23
CA VAL A 415 5.60 -25.09 1.30
C VAL A 415 5.10 -25.93 2.49
N GLY A 416 4.69 -25.27 3.54
CA GLY A 416 4.43 -25.92 4.83
C GLY A 416 5.69 -26.63 5.34
N THR A 417 5.63 -27.96 5.51
CA THR A 417 6.74 -28.79 6.00
C THR A 417 7.60 -29.41 4.89
N SER A 418 7.24 -29.23 3.62
CA SER A 418 7.97 -29.80 2.48
C SER A 418 8.87 -28.75 1.84
N CYS A 419 10.15 -29.03 1.71
CA CYS A 419 11.15 -28.13 1.13
C CYS A 419 11.78 -28.72 -0.13
N SER A 420 12.10 -27.86 -1.10
CA SER A 420 12.90 -28.21 -2.26
C SER A 420 14.35 -28.52 -1.87
N LEU A 421 15.09 -29.16 -2.77
CA LEU A 421 16.56 -29.12 -2.70
C LEU A 421 17.02 -27.66 -2.94
N PRO A 422 18.17 -27.24 -2.35
CA PRO A 422 18.73 -25.92 -2.62
C PRO A 422 19.09 -25.75 -4.09
N VAL A 423 18.74 -24.59 -4.65
CA VAL A 423 19.13 -24.16 -6.00
C VAL A 423 20.09 -22.98 -5.92
N THR A 424 20.92 -22.77 -6.94
CA THR A 424 22.00 -21.76 -6.92
C THR A 424 21.88 -20.71 -8.00
N THR A 425 20.84 -20.79 -8.84
CA THR A 425 20.60 -19.85 -9.94
C THR A 425 19.20 -19.24 -9.89
N ARG A 426 19.05 -18.04 -10.47
CA ARG A 426 17.76 -17.34 -10.58
C ARG A 426 16.73 -18.15 -11.37
N GLU A 427 17.15 -18.80 -12.45
CA GLU A 427 16.29 -19.61 -13.33
C GLU A 427 15.71 -20.81 -12.57
N ALA A 428 16.57 -21.55 -11.89
CA ALA A 428 16.14 -22.72 -11.10
C ALA A 428 15.20 -22.32 -9.96
N LEU A 429 15.43 -21.17 -9.31
CA LEU A 429 14.49 -20.63 -8.33
C LEU A 429 13.16 -20.24 -8.99
N GLY A 430 13.20 -19.65 -10.17
CA GLY A 430 12.00 -19.30 -10.94
C GLY A 430 11.13 -20.52 -11.25
N ASP A 431 11.75 -21.65 -11.57
CA ASP A 431 11.05 -22.93 -11.80
C ASP A 431 10.32 -23.43 -10.54
N LEU A 432 10.97 -23.32 -9.37
CA LEU A 432 10.37 -23.69 -8.08
C LEU A 432 9.23 -22.76 -7.66
N LEU A 433 9.22 -21.53 -8.14
CA LEU A 433 8.22 -20.53 -7.80
C LEU A 433 7.04 -20.48 -8.79
N ARG A 434 7.08 -21.21 -9.88
CA ARG A 434 5.94 -21.41 -10.80
C ARG A 434 4.98 -22.46 -10.23
#